data_e60747cc38f99b0050cad4600a0802c8
#
_entry.id   e60747cc38f99b0050cad4600a0802c8
#
_cell.length_a   1.000
_cell.length_b   1.000
_cell.length_c   1.000
_cell.angle_alpha   90.00
_cell.angle_beta   90.00
_cell.angle_gamma   90.00
#
_symmetry.space_group_name_H-M   'P 1'
#
loop_
_entity.id
_entity.type
_entity.pdbx_description
1 polymer ?
#
loop_
_entity_poly.entity_id
_entity_poly.type
_entity_poly.pdbx_seq_one_letter_code
_entity_poly.pdbx_strand_id
1 'polypeptide(L)'
;MTPTPPALGAAEARRIALAAQLLDRPRSPGPATGRRIRTVLDRLNVLQVDSVSVLARAHYVPVYSRLGPYETARLDRLWHQAPRDWTEYWAHEASLVPTRLRPALVAMQRRTWMTATNMDAVLREELSVRILALLETSRPLTARQVETRLGGHGRHEGNWGWNWTVVKRVLEDLFASGRIASAGRNAQFERRFFPVSRLTSDIGEPDAHAAAVDLVRAASRALGVATDASLADYFRIHVKAARAAAQELHREGVLEPVGLPGTGQRTVPAWRHVEAATPRRAAGRALVSPFDPLVFHRPRVEGLFGVRYRLGIYTPAPKRTRGYYSLLFLLGERLAAQVDLKADRTSGVLLVRGAWWEDPAGLPGGTASGAGSRADSPGGTVARGRAADVGHVAGELAAELNELSAWLALDDVVVEPGADGDLTRDVAWALRKLQGF
;
A
#
# COMPACT_ATOMS: atom_id res chain seq x y z
N MET A 1 -19.90 -0.36 35.27
CA MET A 1 -18.78 -1.13 34.68
C MET A 1 -19.04 -1.26 33.18
N THR A 2 -18.18 -0.72 32.36
CA THR A 2 -18.28 -0.91 30.89
C THR A 2 -17.95 -2.40 30.59
N PRO A 3 -18.79 -3.12 29.87
CA PRO A 3 -18.53 -4.52 29.52
C PRO A 3 -17.19 -4.65 28.80
N THR A 4 -16.42 -5.68 29.13
CA THR A 4 -15.18 -5.97 28.42
C THR A 4 -15.47 -6.23 26.93
N PRO A 5 -14.80 -5.54 25.99
CA PRO A 5 -15.04 -5.76 24.57
C PRO A 5 -14.83 -7.24 24.17
N PRO A 6 -15.63 -7.77 23.22
CA PRO A 6 -15.48 -9.14 22.77
C PRO A 6 -14.09 -9.33 22.12
N ALA A 7 -13.41 -10.42 22.48
CA ALA A 7 -12.11 -10.78 21.91
C ALA A 7 -12.32 -11.57 20.61
N LEU A 8 -11.67 -11.13 19.54
CA LEU A 8 -11.63 -11.86 18.27
C LEU A 8 -10.52 -12.92 18.28
N GLY A 9 -10.80 -14.07 17.70
CA GLY A 9 -9.75 -15.05 17.42
C GLY A 9 -8.78 -14.55 16.33
N ALA A 10 -7.52 -14.97 16.38
CA ALA A 10 -6.51 -14.51 15.42
C ALA A 10 -6.88 -14.84 13.96
N ALA A 11 -7.38 -16.03 13.69
CA ALA A 11 -7.85 -16.42 12.36
C ALA A 11 -9.06 -15.58 11.92
N GLU A 12 -9.98 -15.28 12.83
CA GLU A 12 -11.13 -14.43 12.54
C GLU A 12 -10.70 -13.00 12.19
N ALA A 13 -9.81 -12.40 12.98
CA ALA A 13 -9.27 -11.08 12.72
C ALA A 13 -8.55 -11.00 11.35
N ARG A 14 -7.79 -12.04 10.95
CA ARG A 14 -7.19 -12.14 9.62
C ARG A 14 -8.23 -12.17 8.52
N ARG A 15 -9.26 -13.01 8.66
CA ARG A 15 -10.33 -13.12 7.66
C ARG A 15 -11.10 -11.82 7.48
N ILE A 16 -11.42 -11.12 8.59
CA ILE A 16 -12.03 -9.79 8.55
C ILE A 16 -11.13 -8.81 7.79
N ALA A 17 -9.83 -8.79 8.12
CA ALA A 17 -8.86 -7.90 7.48
C ALA A 17 -8.70 -8.17 5.99
N LEU A 18 -8.64 -9.45 5.58
CA LEU A 18 -8.54 -9.84 4.16
C LEU A 18 -9.82 -9.50 3.39
N ALA A 19 -11.00 -9.76 3.96
CA ALA A 19 -12.28 -9.43 3.34
C ALA A 19 -12.45 -7.91 3.17
N ALA A 20 -12.08 -7.13 4.17
CA ALA A 20 -12.08 -5.67 4.09
C ALA A 20 -11.15 -5.15 2.98
N GLN A 21 -10.08 -5.87 2.69
CA GLN A 21 -9.11 -5.54 1.64
C GLN A 21 -9.44 -6.19 0.28
N LEU A 22 -10.57 -6.91 0.15
CA LEU A 22 -10.95 -7.65 -1.07
C LEU A 22 -9.91 -8.71 -1.49
N LEU A 23 -9.30 -9.36 -0.51
CA LEU A 23 -8.26 -10.39 -0.69
C LEU A 23 -8.66 -11.75 -0.08
N ASP A 24 -9.90 -11.90 0.38
CA ASP A 24 -10.42 -13.11 1.01
C ASP A 24 -10.88 -14.19 0.01
N ARG A 25 -11.02 -13.85 -1.27
CA ARG A 25 -11.58 -14.73 -2.31
C ARG A 25 -10.65 -14.83 -3.50
N PRO A 26 -10.73 -15.95 -4.26
CA PRO A 26 -10.12 -16.03 -5.58
C PRO A 26 -10.60 -14.85 -6.45
N ARG A 27 -9.73 -14.38 -7.31
CA ARG A 27 -10.09 -13.35 -8.29
C ARG A 27 -11.24 -13.83 -9.16
N SER A 28 -12.25 -12.99 -9.35
CA SER A 28 -13.37 -13.33 -10.22
C SER A 28 -12.87 -13.50 -11.67
N PRO A 29 -13.32 -14.51 -12.41
CA PRO A 29 -12.95 -14.69 -13.80
C PRO A 29 -13.38 -13.50 -14.66
N GLY A 30 -12.72 -13.36 -15.81
CA GLY A 30 -13.01 -12.32 -16.80
C GLY A 30 -12.29 -10.97 -16.56
N PRO A 31 -12.44 -10.03 -17.49
CA PRO A 31 -11.64 -8.82 -17.53
C PRO A 31 -11.93 -7.89 -16.33
N ALA A 32 -10.90 -7.20 -15.86
CA ALA A 32 -11.03 -6.15 -14.86
C ALA A 32 -11.65 -4.88 -15.48
N THR A 33 -12.98 -4.80 -15.44
CA THR A 33 -13.74 -3.67 -15.95
C THR A 33 -13.49 -2.39 -15.12
N GLY A 34 -13.78 -1.23 -15.70
CA GLY A 34 -13.72 0.04 -14.97
C GLY A 34 -14.56 0.04 -13.69
N ARG A 35 -15.72 -0.64 -13.67
CA ARG A 35 -16.54 -0.80 -12.46
C ARG A 35 -15.82 -1.58 -11.38
N ARG A 36 -15.17 -2.70 -11.73
CA ARG A 36 -14.40 -3.51 -10.77
C ARG A 36 -13.20 -2.73 -10.21
N ILE A 37 -12.50 -1.96 -11.06
CA ILE A 37 -11.42 -1.07 -10.61
C ILE A 37 -11.97 -0.05 -9.61
N ARG A 38 -13.08 0.64 -9.92
CA ARG A 38 -13.71 1.58 -8.97
C ARG A 38 -14.08 0.91 -7.64
N THR A 39 -14.61 -0.31 -7.65
CA THR A 39 -14.91 -1.06 -6.41
C THR A 39 -13.67 -1.24 -5.53
N VAL A 40 -12.52 -1.58 -6.12
CA VAL A 40 -11.24 -1.67 -5.38
C VAL A 40 -10.83 -0.31 -4.83
N LEU A 41 -10.89 0.72 -5.66
CA LEU A 41 -10.51 2.08 -5.28
C LEU A 41 -11.39 2.64 -4.15
N ASP A 42 -12.70 2.49 -4.25
CA ASP A 42 -13.68 2.95 -3.25
C ASP A 42 -13.53 2.20 -1.92
N ARG A 43 -13.02 0.97 -1.97
CA ARG A 43 -12.70 0.21 -0.77
C ARG A 43 -11.41 0.68 -0.12
N LEU A 44 -10.35 0.89 -0.89
CA LEU A 44 -9.03 1.24 -0.38
C LEU A 44 -8.90 2.73 -0.04
N ASN A 45 -9.50 3.61 -0.82
CA ASN A 45 -9.40 5.08 -0.72
C ASN A 45 -7.96 5.64 -0.75
N VAL A 46 -6.96 4.83 -1.02
CA VAL A 46 -5.56 5.24 -1.12
C VAL A 46 -4.75 4.25 -1.96
N LEU A 47 -3.92 4.78 -2.86
CA LEU A 47 -2.89 4.01 -3.57
C LEU A 47 -1.59 4.80 -3.51
N GLN A 48 -0.55 4.25 -2.89
CA GLN A 48 0.73 4.94 -2.79
C GLN A 48 1.37 5.12 -4.16
N VAL A 49 1.79 6.34 -4.47
CA VAL A 49 2.54 6.69 -5.68
C VAL A 49 4.02 6.76 -5.34
N ASP A 50 4.83 5.94 -5.98
CA ASP A 50 6.26 5.91 -5.77
C ASP A 50 7.03 5.94 -7.09
N SER A 51 8.23 6.52 -7.06
CA SER A 51 9.14 6.56 -8.21
C SER A 51 9.78 5.20 -8.48
N VAL A 52 9.87 4.33 -7.48
CA VAL A 52 10.37 2.96 -7.61
C VAL A 52 9.48 2.17 -8.59
N SER A 53 10.10 1.62 -9.61
CA SER A 53 9.43 0.89 -10.71
C SER A 53 10.22 -0.38 -11.04
N VAL A 54 10.32 -1.28 -10.04
CA VAL A 54 11.04 -2.57 -10.21
C VAL A 54 10.21 -3.53 -11.07
N LEU A 55 8.90 -3.53 -10.91
CA LEU A 55 7.93 -4.31 -11.70
C LEU A 55 7.05 -3.37 -12.53
N ALA A 56 6.16 -2.69 -11.87
CA ALA A 56 5.31 -1.61 -12.36
C ALA A 56 5.33 -0.47 -11.35
N ARG A 57 4.73 0.69 -11.68
CA ARG A 57 4.55 1.77 -10.70
C ARG A 57 3.71 1.29 -9.52
N ALA A 58 4.09 1.69 -8.31
CA ALA A 58 3.55 1.19 -7.05
C ALA A 58 2.01 1.19 -6.99
N HIS A 59 1.35 2.24 -7.48
CA HIS A 59 -0.10 2.40 -7.45
C HIS A 59 -0.89 1.44 -8.36
N TYR A 60 -0.23 0.76 -9.31
CA TYR A 60 -0.90 -0.24 -10.15
C TYR A 60 -1.01 -1.61 -9.46
N VAL A 61 -0.02 -1.99 -8.65
CA VAL A 61 0.07 -3.33 -8.09
C VAL A 61 -1.08 -3.68 -7.13
N PRO A 62 -1.57 -2.77 -6.23
CA PRO A 62 -2.70 -3.09 -5.36
C PRO A 62 -4.00 -3.43 -6.11
N VAL A 63 -4.23 -2.83 -7.28
CA VAL A 63 -5.38 -3.17 -8.14
C VAL A 63 -5.16 -4.55 -8.78
N TYR A 64 -3.96 -4.84 -9.30
CA TYR A 64 -3.59 -6.17 -9.81
C TYR A 64 -3.74 -7.26 -8.74
N SER A 65 -3.27 -7.03 -7.53
CA SER A 65 -3.37 -7.98 -6.42
C SER A 65 -4.81 -8.46 -6.18
N ARG A 66 -5.79 -7.59 -6.42
CA ARG A 66 -7.22 -7.86 -6.18
C ARG A 66 -7.99 -8.35 -7.41
N LEU A 67 -7.60 -7.89 -8.59
CA LEU A 67 -8.38 -8.15 -9.82
C LEU A 67 -7.66 -9.06 -10.83
N GLY A 68 -6.36 -9.29 -10.68
CA GLY A 68 -5.51 -9.88 -11.72
C GLY A 68 -5.16 -8.88 -12.83
N PRO A 69 -4.81 -9.36 -14.01
CA PRO A 69 -4.42 -8.53 -15.14
C PRO A 69 -5.49 -7.49 -15.52
N TYR A 70 -5.05 -6.24 -15.73
CA TYR A 70 -5.92 -5.13 -16.14
C TYR A 70 -5.15 -4.09 -16.95
N GLU A 71 -5.90 -3.28 -17.71
CA GLU A 71 -5.35 -2.14 -18.46
C GLU A 71 -5.08 -0.95 -17.52
N THR A 72 -3.82 -0.63 -17.23
CA THR A 72 -3.43 0.47 -16.32
C THR A 72 -3.96 1.82 -16.78
N ALA A 73 -4.11 2.04 -18.09
CA ALA A 73 -4.71 3.25 -18.64
C ALA A 73 -6.14 3.53 -18.14
N ARG A 74 -6.88 2.49 -17.67
CA ARG A 74 -8.21 2.68 -17.05
C ARG A 74 -8.10 3.37 -15.70
N LEU A 75 -7.06 3.04 -14.91
CA LEU A 75 -6.77 3.71 -13.66
C LEU A 75 -6.27 5.14 -13.92
N ASP A 76 -5.37 5.30 -14.89
CA ASP A 76 -4.79 6.60 -15.21
C ASP A 76 -5.83 7.65 -15.61
N ARG A 77 -6.87 7.26 -16.34
CA ARG A 77 -7.96 8.17 -16.71
C ARG A 77 -8.64 8.82 -15.50
N LEU A 78 -8.72 8.14 -14.35
CA LEU A 78 -9.44 8.65 -13.18
C LEU A 78 -8.75 9.85 -12.50
N TRP A 79 -7.46 10.04 -12.74
CA TRP A 79 -6.69 11.12 -12.12
C TRP A 79 -5.96 12.03 -13.13
N HIS A 80 -5.82 11.60 -14.39
CA HIS A 80 -5.23 12.42 -15.45
C HIS A 80 -6.27 13.25 -16.21
N GLN A 81 -7.50 12.75 -16.33
CA GLN A 81 -8.56 13.37 -17.13
C GLN A 81 -9.66 13.95 -16.25
N ALA A 82 -10.20 15.10 -16.66
CA ALA A 82 -11.38 15.69 -15.98
C ALA A 82 -12.68 14.95 -16.40
N PRO A 83 -13.68 14.82 -15.50
CA PRO A 83 -13.59 15.13 -14.09
C PRO A 83 -12.66 14.17 -13.36
N ARG A 84 -11.87 14.69 -12.43
CA ARG A 84 -10.92 13.88 -11.65
C ARG A 84 -11.57 13.39 -10.37
N ASP A 85 -12.08 12.18 -10.39
CA ASP A 85 -12.63 11.52 -9.18
C ASP A 85 -11.51 11.21 -8.17
N TRP A 86 -10.27 11.08 -8.67
CA TRP A 86 -9.05 10.81 -7.91
C TRP A 86 -8.01 11.87 -8.21
N THR A 87 -7.21 12.18 -7.19
CA THR A 87 -6.11 13.15 -7.31
C THR A 87 -4.90 12.66 -6.52
N GLU A 88 -3.71 13.13 -6.89
CA GLU A 88 -2.52 12.90 -6.08
C GLU A 88 -2.48 13.90 -4.93
N TYR A 89 -2.28 13.40 -3.71
CA TYR A 89 -2.01 14.21 -2.54
C TYR A 89 -1.17 13.43 -1.51
N TRP A 90 -0.81 14.07 -0.43
CA TRP A 90 -0.12 13.46 0.68
C TRP A 90 -1.12 12.72 1.57
N ALA A 91 -0.93 11.39 1.73
CA ALA A 91 -1.69 10.53 2.62
C ALA A 91 -0.73 9.57 3.31
N HIS A 92 -0.74 8.26 3.02
CA HIS A 92 0.28 7.34 3.56
C HIS A 92 1.67 7.65 3.00
N GLU A 93 1.95 8.24 2.06
CA GLU A 93 3.06 8.98 1.43
C GLU A 93 2.44 9.79 0.27
N ALA A 94 3.17 10.11 -0.81
CA ALA A 94 2.54 10.58 -2.03
C ALA A 94 1.56 9.49 -2.49
N SER A 95 0.29 9.81 -2.64
CA SER A 95 -0.76 8.82 -2.90
C SER A 95 -1.81 9.37 -3.84
N LEU A 96 -2.43 8.47 -4.62
CA LEU A 96 -3.73 8.73 -5.22
C LEU A 96 -4.79 8.55 -4.14
N VAL A 97 -5.68 9.51 -4.04
CA VAL A 97 -6.80 9.55 -3.08
C VAL A 97 -8.06 10.02 -3.78
N PRO A 98 -9.26 9.64 -3.31
CA PRO A 98 -10.49 10.24 -3.80
C PRO A 98 -10.47 11.76 -3.61
N THR A 99 -10.88 12.52 -4.62
CA THR A 99 -10.88 13.98 -4.56
C THR A 99 -11.69 14.51 -3.37
N ARG A 100 -12.77 13.83 -2.99
CA ARG A 100 -13.59 14.15 -1.81
C ARG A 100 -12.85 14.07 -0.47
N LEU A 101 -11.80 13.27 -0.34
CA LEU A 101 -11.01 13.17 0.90
C LEU A 101 -9.85 14.18 0.96
N ARG A 102 -9.57 14.86 -0.15
CA ARG A 102 -8.46 15.81 -0.20
C ARG A 102 -8.58 16.95 0.82
N PRO A 103 -9.75 17.61 1.04
CA PRO A 103 -9.88 18.64 2.07
C PRO A 103 -9.50 18.13 3.46
N ALA A 104 -9.98 16.96 3.86
CA ALA A 104 -9.64 16.34 5.14
C ALA A 104 -8.13 16.03 5.26
N LEU A 105 -7.51 15.56 4.17
CA LEU A 105 -6.06 15.33 4.13
C LEU A 105 -5.26 16.62 4.23
N VAL A 106 -5.71 17.72 3.60
CA VAL A 106 -5.09 19.05 3.74
C VAL A 106 -5.14 19.52 5.18
N ALA A 107 -6.31 19.45 5.83
CA ALA A 107 -6.51 19.88 7.22
C ALA A 107 -5.65 19.06 8.22
N MET A 108 -5.40 17.78 7.93
CA MET A 108 -4.64 16.87 8.81
C MET A 108 -3.16 16.76 8.47
N GLN A 109 -2.71 17.33 7.35
CA GLN A 109 -1.34 17.18 6.87
C GLN A 109 -0.38 18.09 7.64
N ARG A 110 0.73 17.50 8.14
CA ARG A 110 1.74 18.21 8.94
C ARG A 110 3.17 17.85 8.55
N ARG A 111 3.43 17.69 7.26
CA ARG A 111 4.78 17.36 6.78
C ARG A 111 5.63 18.60 6.69
N THR A 112 6.36 18.89 7.77
CA THR A 112 7.23 20.08 7.90
C THR A 112 8.40 20.08 6.93
N TRP A 113 8.89 18.93 6.48
CA TRP A 113 10.06 18.85 5.58
C TRP A 113 9.78 19.34 4.15
N MET A 114 8.50 19.48 3.77
CA MET A 114 8.10 20.01 2.46
C MET A 114 7.81 21.50 2.48
N THR A 115 7.72 22.08 3.66
CA THR A 115 7.39 23.49 3.79
C THR A 115 8.60 24.36 3.46
N ALA A 116 8.37 25.49 2.82
CA ALA A 116 9.40 26.50 2.56
C ALA A 116 9.71 27.35 3.82
N THR A 117 9.52 26.79 5.02
CA THR A 117 9.66 27.51 6.31
C THR A 117 11.05 28.12 6.55
N ASN A 118 12.10 27.50 5.97
CA ASN A 118 13.47 28.01 6.06
C ASN A 118 13.84 28.95 4.88
N MET A 119 12.86 29.46 4.15
CA MET A 119 13.02 30.43 3.08
C MET A 119 12.63 31.81 3.59
N ASP A 120 13.25 32.85 3.03
CA ASP A 120 12.80 34.22 3.26
C ASP A 120 11.31 34.37 2.96
N ALA A 121 10.55 34.93 3.91
CA ALA A 121 9.08 34.97 3.85
C ALA A 121 8.58 35.88 2.69
N VAL A 122 9.31 36.97 2.41
CA VAL A 122 8.94 37.90 1.33
C VAL A 122 9.14 37.25 -0.02
N LEU A 123 10.30 36.61 -0.23
CA LEU A 123 10.59 35.88 -1.45
C LEU A 123 9.61 34.72 -1.66
N ARG A 124 9.27 33.98 -0.59
CA ARG A 124 8.29 32.90 -0.66
C ARG A 124 6.93 33.39 -1.12
N GLU A 125 6.43 34.49 -0.53
CA GLU A 125 5.11 35.02 -0.89
C GLU A 125 5.13 35.61 -2.30
N GLU A 126 6.16 36.35 -2.70
CA GLU A 126 6.31 36.87 -4.06
C GLU A 126 6.26 35.72 -5.10
N LEU A 127 7.04 34.67 -4.88
CA LEU A 127 7.04 33.51 -5.75
C LEU A 127 5.70 32.76 -5.74
N SER A 128 5.04 32.66 -4.58
CA SER A 128 3.73 32.06 -4.46
C SER A 128 2.69 32.77 -5.32
N VAL A 129 2.63 34.10 -5.25
CA VAL A 129 1.72 34.92 -6.08
C VAL A 129 2.01 34.73 -7.57
N ARG A 130 3.29 34.79 -7.98
CA ARG A 130 3.70 34.62 -9.39
C ARG A 130 3.38 33.21 -9.91
N ILE A 131 3.62 32.15 -9.11
CA ILE A 131 3.30 30.77 -9.46
C ILE A 131 1.80 30.60 -9.63
N LEU A 132 0.98 31.08 -8.70
CA LEU A 132 -0.47 30.97 -8.76
C LEU A 132 -1.03 31.68 -10.01
N ALA A 133 -0.60 32.93 -10.28
CA ALA A 133 -1.01 33.66 -11.47
C ALA A 133 -0.62 32.93 -12.77
N LEU A 134 0.57 32.35 -12.83
CA LEU A 134 1.02 31.55 -13.96
C LEU A 134 0.15 30.30 -14.15
N LEU A 135 -0.16 29.59 -13.09
CA LEU A 135 -0.95 28.35 -13.17
C LEU A 135 -2.43 28.63 -13.55
N GLU A 136 -3.02 29.78 -13.12
CA GLU A 136 -4.39 30.17 -13.49
C GLU A 136 -4.57 30.30 -15.00
N THR A 137 -3.58 30.83 -15.70
CA THR A 137 -3.66 31.09 -17.16
C THR A 137 -3.04 29.98 -18.00
N SER A 138 -2.40 28.98 -17.40
CA SER A 138 -1.69 27.93 -18.12
C SER A 138 -2.44 26.60 -18.13
N ARG A 139 -2.06 25.70 -19.05
CA ARG A 139 -2.29 24.25 -18.92
C ARG A 139 -1.44 23.72 -17.76
N PRO A 140 -1.76 22.53 -17.18
CA PRO A 140 -0.98 21.99 -16.09
C PRO A 140 0.52 21.89 -16.40
N LEU A 141 1.38 22.44 -15.53
CA LEU A 141 2.82 22.58 -15.68
C LEU A 141 3.60 21.71 -14.71
N THR A 142 4.72 21.14 -15.16
CA THR A 142 5.73 20.55 -14.26
C THR A 142 6.52 21.63 -13.54
N ALA A 143 7.21 21.27 -12.45
CA ALA A 143 8.07 22.22 -11.70
C ALA A 143 9.13 22.86 -12.63
N ARG A 144 9.73 22.07 -13.51
CA ARG A 144 10.71 22.55 -14.50
C ARG A 144 10.10 23.57 -15.45
N GLN A 145 8.88 23.33 -15.94
CA GLN A 145 8.20 24.27 -16.83
C GLN A 145 7.82 25.59 -16.12
N VAL A 146 7.42 25.51 -14.84
CA VAL A 146 7.16 26.71 -14.03
C VAL A 146 8.46 27.51 -13.85
N GLU A 147 9.56 26.84 -13.49
CA GLU A 147 10.87 27.47 -13.31
C GLU A 147 11.34 28.19 -14.58
N THR A 148 11.27 27.54 -15.74
CA THR A 148 11.63 28.13 -17.02
C THR A 148 10.81 29.40 -17.32
N ARG A 149 9.48 29.36 -17.07
CA ARG A 149 8.59 30.51 -17.35
C ARG A 149 8.75 31.68 -16.38
N LEU A 150 9.23 31.42 -15.17
CA LEU A 150 9.52 32.45 -14.18
C LEU A 150 10.94 33.05 -14.31
N GLY A 151 11.73 32.63 -15.31
CA GLY A 151 13.06 33.19 -15.59
C GLY A 151 14.20 32.60 -14.78
N GLY A 152 13.99 31.42 -14.15
CA GLY A 152 15.03 30.69 -13.39
C GLY A 152 15.47 31.43 -12.13
N HIS A 153 15.22 30.87 -10.98
CA HIS A 153 15.77 31.33 -9.70
C HIS A 153 16.79 30.29 -9.22
N GLY A 154 18.02 30.71 -8.91
CA GLY A 154 19.17 29.87 -8.64
C GLY A 154 18.93 28.71 -7.68
N ARG A 155 19.78 27.70 -7.76
CA ARG A 155 19.80 26.56 -6.82
C ARG A 155 20.24 27.05 -5.43
N HIS A 156 19.56 26.61 -4.39
CA HIS A 156 20.01 26.82 -3.03
C HIS A 156 21.13 25.83 -2.73
N GLU A 157 22.35 26.32 -2.54
CA GLU A 157 23.48 25.50 -2.06
C GLU A 157 23.32 25.28 -0.57
N GLY A 158 23.09 24.05 -0.16
CA GLY A 158 23.10 23.66 1.25
C GLY A 158 22.18 22.48 1.58
N ASN A 159 22.73 21.35 1.61
CA ASN A 159 22.46 20.10 2.32
C ASN A 159 22.42 18.85 1.45
N TRP A 160 22.98 17.80 1.98
CA TRP A 160 23.04 16.46 1.45
C TRP A 160 21.61 15.92 1.20
N GLY A 161 21.26 15.67 -0.07
CA GLY A 161 20.13 14.78 -0.37
C GLY A 161 19.19 15.25 -1.48
N TRP A 162 18.60 16.41 -1.49
CA TRP A 162 17.64 16.87 -2.49
C TRP A 162 17.86 18.35 -2.82
N ASN A 163 18.70 18.65 -3.81
CA ASN A 163 18.93 20.02 -4.30
C ASN A 163 17.71 20.50 -5.11
N TRP A 164 16.64 20.85 -4.41
CA TRP A 164 15.49 21.47 -5.04
C TRP A 164 15.76 22.93 -5.34
N THR A 165 15.32 23.39 -6.51
CA THR A 165 15.30 24.81 -6.83
C THR A 165 14.33 25.54 -5.90
N VAL A 166 14.53 26.85 -5.73
CA VAL A 166 13.65 27.70 -4.93
C VAL A 166 12.20 27.60 -5.39
N VAL A 167 11.97 27.63 -6.70
CA VAL A 167 10.63 27.48 -7.31
C VAL A 167 9.99 26.14 -6.96
N LYS A 168 10.76 25.06 -7.03
CA LYS A 168 10.22 23.73 -6.69
C LYS A 168 9.83 23.62 -5.22
N ARG A 169 10.58 24.25 -4.31
CA ARG A 169 10.25 24.28 -2.87
C ARG A 169 8.94 25.03 -2.64
N VAL A 170 8.73 26.18 -3.29
CA VAL A 170 7.46 26.93 -3.18
C VAL A 170 6.29 26.14 -3.81
N LEU A 171 6.49 25.44 -4.93
CA LEU A 171 5.48 24.59 -5.52
C LEU A 171 5.06 23.43 -4.58
N GLU A 172 6.01 22.78 -3.91
CA GLU A 172 5.68 21.71 -2.95
C GLU A 172 5.00 22.28 -1.69
N ASP A 173 5.35 23.48 -1.26
CA ASP A 173 4.67 24.19 -0.15
C ASP A 173 3.23 24.55 -0.52
N LEU A 174 2.99 25.11 -1.71
CA LEU A 174 1.66 25.38 -2.24
C LEU A 174 0.82 24.11 -2.43
N PHE A 175 1.46 23.02 -2.84
CA PHE A 175 0.81 21.73 -2.97
C PHE A 175 0.46 21.13 -1.60
N ALA A 176 1.38 21.17 -0.63
CA ALA A 176 1.16 20.69 0.72
C ALA A 176 0.11 21.50 1.49
N SER A 177 0.07 22.83 1.27
CA SER A 177 -0.96 23.71 1.85
C SER A 177 -2.32 23.62 1.12
N GLY A 178 -2.44 22.81 0.06
CA GLY A 178 -3.69 22.64 -0.67
C GLY A 178 -4.04 23.73 -1.66
N ARG A 179 -3.22 24.76 -1.83
CA ARG A 179 -3.47 25.91 -2.74
C ARG A 179 -3.40 25.53 -4.21
N ILE A 180 -2.59 24.52 -4.56
CA ILE A 180 -2.54 23.91 -5.90
C ILE A 180 -2.77 22.41 -5.83
N ALA A 181 -3.09 21.79 -6.97
CA ALA A 181 -3.40 20.38 -7.09
C ALA A 181 -2.54 19.70 -8.17
N SER A 182 -2.60 18.37 -8.23
CA SER A 182 -1.95 17.55 -9.26
C SER A 182 -2.94 17.21 -10.38
N ALA A 183 -2.56 17.52 -11.62
CA ALA A 183 -3.24 17.07 -12.84
C ALA A 183 -2.65 15.75 -13.38
N GLY A 184 -2.11 14.93 -12.50
CA GLY A 184 -1.41 13.70 -12.86
C GLY A 184 0.08 13.91 -13.12
N ARG A 185 0.73 12.91 -13.69
CA ARG A 185 2.17 12.92 -13.99
C ARG A 185 2.42 12.78 -15.48
N ASN A 186 3.57 13.29 -15.93
CA ASN A 186 4.00 13.13 -17.33
C ASN A 186 4.73 11.77 -17.53
N ALA A 187 5.24 11.53 -18.76
CA ALA A 187 5.97 10.31 -19.10
C ALA A 187 7.26 10.11 -18.25
N GLN A 188 7.91 11.20 -17.83
CA GLN A 188 9.08 11.19 -16.92
C GLN A 188 8.68 11.05 -15.46
N PHE A 189 7.40 10.84 -15.19
CA PHE A 189 6.82 10.72 -13.86
C PHE A 189 6.90 12.00 -13.01
N GLU A 190 7.08 13.17 -13.63
CA GLU A 190 7.02 14.48 -12.97
C GLU A 190 5.56 14.89 -12.74
N ARG A 191 5.25 15.41 -11.52
CA ARG A 191 3.93 15.95 -11.19
C ARG A 191 3.64 17.20 -12.03
N ARG A 192 2.41 17.29 -12.54
CA ARG A 192 1.89 18.48 -13.23
C ARG A 192 0.95 19.24 -12.30
N PHE A 193 1.27 20.47 -12.02
CA PHE A 193 0.52 21.34 -11.11
C PHE A 193 -0.51 22.18 -11.85
N PHE A 194 -1.62 22.47 -11.18
CA PHE A 194 -2.67 23.38 -11.65
C PHE A 194 -3.44 23.93 -10.44
N PRO A 195 -4.26 25.01 -10.59
CA PRO A 195 -5.04 25.58 -9.50
C PRO A 195 -6.04 24.59 -8.91
N VAL A 196 -6.20 24.61 -7.60
CA VAL A 196 -7.16 23.73 -6.91
C VAL A 196 -8.60 23.97 -7.36
N SER A 197 -8.97 25.21 -7.73
CA SER A 197 -10.27 25.61 -8.28
C SER A 197 -10.70 24.80 -9.52
N ARG A 198 -9.75 24.27 -10.28
CA ARG A 198 -10.01 23.39 -11.43
C ARG A 198 -10.13 21.91 -11.05
N LEU A 199 -9.83 21.55 -9.82
CA LEU A 199 -10.00 20.18 -9.34
C LEU A 199 -11.38 20.00 -8.71
N THR A 200 -11.78 20.94 -7.87
CA THR A 200 -13.03 20.92 -7.10
C THR A 200 -13.49 22.32 -6.78
N SER A 201 -14.81 22.52 -6.73
CA SER A 201 -15.42 23.75 -6.20
C SER A 201 -15.45 23.77 -4.67
N ASP A 202 -15.36 22.61 -4.03
CA ASP A 202 -15.25 22.48 -2.59
C ASP A 202 -13.79 22.64 -2.17
N ILE A 203 -13.41 23.85 -1.83
CA ILE A 203 -12.11 24.23 -1.28
C ILE A 203 -12.19 24.54 0.22
N GLY A 204 -13.31 24.18 0.85
CA GLY A 204 -13.52 24.37 2.29
C GLY A 204 -12.45 23.64 3.11
N GLU A 205 -12.03 24.27 4.21
CA GLU A 205 -11.17 23.65 5.19
C GLU A 205 -12.07 23.04 6.29
N PRO A 206 -12.23 21.70 6.32
CA PRO A 206 -13.01 21.09 7.39
C PRO A 206 -12.27 21.30 8.73
N ASP A 207 -13.04 21.37 9.81
CA ASP A 207 -12.48 21.30 11.16
C ASP A 207 -11.59 20.06 11.30
N ALA A 208 -10.50 20.19 12.02
CA ALA A 208 -9.50 19.11 12.14
C ALA A 208 -10.09 17.83 12.75
N HIS A 209 -11.09 17.94 13.63
CA HIS A 209 -11.75 16.77 14.19
C HIS A 209 -12.66 16.10 13.14
N ALA A 210 -13.48 16.86 12.43
CA ALA A 210 -14.33 16.34 11.35
C ALA A 210 -13.47 15.69 10.24
N ALA A 211 -12.34 16.31 9.87
CA ALA A 211 -11.38 15.75 8.95
C ALA A 211 -10.82 14.41 9.43
N ALA A 212 -10.47 14.30 10.73
CA ALA A 212 -10.01 13.04 11.30
C ALA A 212 -11.11 11.97 11.29
N VAL A 213 -12.37 12.32 11.55
CA VAL A 213 -13.51 11.39 11.50
C VAL A 213 -13.69 10.83 10.09
N ASP A 214 -13.65 11.66 9.06
CA ASP A 214 -13.79 11.22 7.67
C ASP A 214 -12.65 10.27 7.26
N LEU A 215 -11.41 10.58 7.62
CA LEU A 215 -10.25 9.74 7.32
C LEU A 215 -10.28 8.42 8.08
N VAL A 216 -10.64 8.43 9.36
CA VAL A 216 -10.74 7.21 10.18
C VAL A 216 -11.92 6.34 9.71
N ARG A 217 -13.04 6.92 9.29
CA ARG A 217 -14.16 6.20 8.67
C ARG A 217 -13.70 5.45 7.41
N ALA A 218 -12.97 6.12 6.52
CA ALA A 218 -12.41 5.51 5.31
C ALA A 218 -11.38 4.41 5.65
N ALA A 219 -10.45 4.68 6.58
CA ALA A 219 -9.44 3.73 7.02
C ALA A 219 -10.05 2.49 7.68
N SER A 220 -11.04 2.66 8.56
CA SER A 220 -11.69 1.54 9.27
C SER A 220 -12.44 0.62 8.32
N ARG A 221 -13.11 1.17 7.31
CA ARG A 221 -13.78 0.40 6.25
C ARG A 221 -12.77 -0.41 5.42
N ALA A 222 -11.62 0.18 5.11
CA ALA A 222 -10.55 -0.49 4.36
C ALA A 222 -9.82 -1.55 5.19
N LEU A 223 -9.67 -1.36 6.50
CA LEU A 223 -8.93 -2.28 7.37
C LEU A 223 -9.81 -3.37 7.99
N GLY A 224 -11.14 -3.13 8.12
CA GLY A 224 -12.11 -4.02 8.72
C GLY A 224 -11.99 -4.12 10.23
N VAL A 225 -10.81 -4.42 10.72
CA VAL A 225 -10.44 -4.42 12.15
C VAL A 225 -9.07 -3.80 12.32
N ALA A 226 -8.91 -2.86 13.27
CA ALA A 226 -7.67 -2.10 13.41
C ALA A 226 -7.52 -1.48 14.82
N THR A 227 -6.29 -1.32 15.27
CA THR A 227 -5.94 -0.52 16.44
C THR A 227 -5.95 0.98 16.07
N ASP A 228 -5.98 1.86 17.09
CA ASP A 228 -5.81 3.31 16.87
C ASP A 228 -4.56 3.63 16.04
N ALA A 229 -3.46 2.92 16.29
CA ALA A 229 -2.20 3.10 15.56
C ALA A 229 -2.33 2.70 14.08
N SER A 230 -3.05 1.59 13.79
CA SER A 230 -3.29 1.16 12.40
C SER A 230 -4.21 2.13 11.64
N LEU A 231 -5.25 2.65 12.31
CA LEU A 231 -6.14 3.67 11.74
C LEU A 231 -5.39 4.97 11.42
N ALA A 232 -4.54 5.40 12.34
CA ALA A 232 -3.71 6.60 12.18
C ALA A 232 -2.70 6.45 11.03
N ASP A 233 -2.02 5.31 10.97
CA ASP A 233 -0.98 5.04 9.97
C ASP A 233 -1.53 5.04 8.53
N TYR A 234 -2.80 4.64 8.35
CA TYR A 234 -3.42 4.50 7.02
C TYR A 234 -3.35 5.79 6.20
N PHE A 235 -3.60 6.94 6.82
CA PHE A 235 -3.51 8.28 6.22
C PHE A 235 -2.44 9.17 6.86
N ARG A 236 -1.54 8.61 7.67
CA ARG A 236 -0.46 9.33 8.37
C ARG A 236 -0.95 10.48 9.24
N ILE A 237 -2.06 10.29 9.97
CA ILE A 237 -2.55 11.24 10.96
C ILE A 237 -2.02 10.90 12.37
N HIS A 238 -2.17 11.83 13.32
CA HIS A 238 -1.78 11.56 14.70
C HIS A 238 -2.66 10.50 15.37
N VAL A 239 -2.04 9.56 16.11
CA VAL A 239 -2.76 8.49 16.84
C VAL A 239 -3.80 9.07 17.81
N LYS A 240 -3.51 10.22 18.46
CA LYS A 240 -4.47 10.89 19.36
C LYS A 240 -5.72 11.37 18.59
N ALA A 241 -5.54 11.93 17.41
CA ALA A 241 -6.66 12.34 16.54
C ALA A 241 -7.45 11.14 16.03
N ALA A 242 -6.76 10.07 15.60
CA ALA A 242 -7.42 8.83 15.17
C ALA A 242 -8.23 8.18 16.28
N ARG A 243 -7.72 8.16 17.53
CA ARG A 243 -8.45 7.66 18.68
C ARG A 243 -9.71 8.47 18.98
N ALA A 244 -9.62 9.81 19.00
CA ALA A 244 -10.78 10.67 19.21
C ALA A 244 -11.85 10.47 18.13
N ALA A 245 -11.43 10.40 16.87
CA ALA A 245 -12.32 10.11 15.74
C ALA A 245 -12.95 8.71 15.82
N ALA A 246 -12.20 7.69 16.23
CA ALA A 246 -12.73 6.34 16.41
C ALA A 246 -13.79 6.28 17.54
N GLN A 247 -13.58 7.03 18.63
CA GLN A 247 -14.57 7.17 19.69
C GLN A 247 -15.85 7.87 19.21
N GLU A 248 -15.73 8.88 18.34
CA GLU A 248 -16.88 9.52 17.67
C GLU A 248 -17.64 8.50 16.82
N LEU A 249 -16.93 7.82 15.94
CA LEU A 249 -17.50 6.78 15.07
C LEU A 249 -18.15 5.63 15.85
N HIS A 250 -17.65 5.34 17.04
CA HIS A 250 -18.30 4.39 17.94
C HIS A 250 -19.64 4.94 18.48
N ARG A 251 -19.71 6.21 18.87
CA ARG A 251 -20.96 6.83 19.32
C ARG A 251 -21.99 6.92 18.17
N GLU A 252 -21.53 7.05 16.93
CA GLU A 252 -22.36 6.99 15.73
C GLU A 252 -22.77 5.55 15.32
N GLY A 253 -22.28 4.51 16.00
CA GLY A 253 -22.56 3.11 15.67
C GLY A 253 -21.83 2.58 14.43
N VAL A 254 -20.78 3.25 13.97
CA VAL A 254 -19.97 2.83 12.82
C VAL A 254 -18.86 1.87 13.22
N LEU A 255 -18.32 2.05 14.42
CA LEU A 255 -17.27 1.21 15.00
C LEU A 255 -17.74 0.56 16.28
N GLU A 256 -17.33 -0.69 16.49
CA GLU A 256 -17.50 -1.42 17.74
C GLU A 256 -16.14 -1.74 18.36
N PRO A 257 -15.97 -1.61 19.70
CA PRO A 257 -14.74 -1.95 20.37
C PRO A 257 -14.57 -3.47 20.42
N VAL A 258 -13.36 -3.95 20.09
CA VAL A 258 -13.00 -5.36 20.12
C VAL A 258 -11.59 -5.54 20.69
N GLY A 259 -11.26 -6.77 21.16
CA GLY A 259 -9.91 -7.16 21.51
C GLY A 259 -9.25 -7.93 20.38
N LEU A 260 -8.05 -7.54 19.96
CA LEU A 260 -7.21 -8.35 19.07
C LEU A 260 -6.21 -9.18 19.87
N PRO A 261 -5.80 -10.36 19.38
CA PRO A 261 -4.72 -11.13 20.00
C PRO A 261 -3.44 -10.30 20.10
N GLY A 262 -2.86 -10.27 21.29
CA GLY A 262 -1.54 -9.72 21.56
C GLY A 262 -0.56 -10.82 21.92
N THR A 263 0.60 -10.46 22.47
CA THR A 263 1.58 -11.43 22.97
C THR A 263 1.07 -12.14 24.23
N GLY A 264 1.18 -13.46 24.26
CA GLY A 264 0.64 -14.29 25.34
C GLY A 264 -0.89 -14.28 25.36
N GLN A 265 -1.48 -14.17 26.56
CA GLN A 265 -2.94 -14.12 26.74
C GLN A 265 -3.53 -12.69 26.71
N ARG A 266 -2.71 -11.68 26.41
CA ARG A 266 -3.17 -10.29 26.39
C ARG A 266 -3.95 -9.98 25.12
N THR A 267 -5.01 -9.18 25.28
CA THR A 267 -5.73 -8.57 24.14
C THR A 267 -5.26 -7.15 23.94
N VAL A 268 -5.19 -6.73 22.67
CA VAL A 268 -4.88 -5.36 22.28
C VAL A 268 -6.19 -4.66 21.92
N PRO A 269 -6.52 -3.51 22.53
CA PRO A 269 -7.72 -2.75 22.17
C PRO A 269 -7.73 -2.38 20.69
N ALA A 270 -8.87 -2.59 20.05
CA ALA A 270 -9.06 -2.33 18.62
C ALA A 270 -10.51 -1.98 18.32
N TRP A 271 -10.77 -1.61 17.09
CA TRP A 271 -12.06 -1.27 16.53
C TRP A 271 -12.38 -2.18 15.36
N ARG A 272 -13.61 -2.67 15.30
CA ARG A 272 -14.17 -3.36 14.14
C ARG A 272 -15.18 -2.44 13.46
N HIS A 273 -15.11 -2.32 12.13
CA HIS A 273 -16.15 -1.65 11.35
C HIS A 273 -17.40 -2.52 11.34
N VAL A 274 -18.58 -1.98 11.64
CA VAL A 274 -19.83 -2.75 11.78
C VAL A 274 -20.21 -3.50 10.48
N GLU A 275 -19.88 -2.93 9.31
CA GLU A 275 -20.10 -3.58 8.00
C GLU A 275 -18.98 -4.58 7.62
N ALA A 276 -17.98 -4.79 8.48
CA ALA A 276 -16.90 -5.70 8.14
C ALA A 276 -17.38 -7.14 8.10
N ALA A 277 -17.28 -7.77 6.92
CA ALA A 277 -17.64 -9.16 6.74
C ALA A 277 -16.71 -10.07 7.57
N THR A 278 -17.29 -11.14 8.14
CA THR A 278 -16.56 -12.19 8.86
C THR A 278 -16.71 -13.52 8.09
N PRO A 279 -15.92 -13.74 7.03
CA PRO A 279 -16.03 -14.98 6.27
C PRO A 279 -15.55 -16.18 7.08
N ARG A 280 -16.13 -17.36 6.84
CA ARG A 280 -15.74 -18.60 7.50
C ARG A 280 -14.34 -19.07 7.11
N ARG A 281 -13.89 -18.69 5.90
CA ARG A 281 -12.56 -18.98 5.34
C ARG A 281 -12.15 -17.88 4.40
N ALA A 282 -10.85 -17.73 4.19
CA ALA A 282 -10.31 -16.97 3.08
C ALA A 282 -9.54 -17.90 2.13
N ALA A 283 -9.69 -17.69 0.83
CA ALA A 283 -9.11 -18.50 -0.24
C ALA A 283 -8.46 -17.64 -1.34
N GLY A 284 -8.11 -16.40 -1.02
CA GLY A 284 -7.44 -15.50 -1.95
C GLY A 284 -6.01 -15.94 -2.27
N ARG A 285 -5.56 -15.64 -3.48
CA ARG A 285 -4.17 -15.78 -3.94
C ARG A 285 -3.75 -14.46 -4.57
N ALA A 286 -2.65 -13.87 -4.08
CA ALA A 286 -2.16 -12.61 -4.60
C ALA A 286 -0.70 -12.35 -4.24
N LEU A 287 0.04 -11.67 -5.12
CA LEU A 287 1.26 -10.97 -4.77
C LEU A 287 0.92 -9.58 -4.25
N VAL A 288 1.40 -9.25 -3.05
CA VAL A 288 1.13 -8.00 -2.35
C VAL A 288 2.41 -7.18 -2.29
N SER A 289 2.39 -6.00 -2.88
CA SER A 289 3.57 -5.12 -2.95
C SER A 289 3.89 -4.48 -1.59
N PRO A 290 5.13 -4.03 -1.36
CA PRO A 290 5.49 -3.29 -0.14
C PRO A 290 4.71 -1.99 0.06
N PHE A 291 4.07 -1.48 -0.99
CA PHE A 291 3.26 -0.26 -1.03
C PHE A 291 1.75 -0.53 -1.03
N ASP A 292 1.34 -1.75 -0.73
CA ASP A 292 -0.08 -2.12 -0.63
C ASP A 292 -0.65 -1.69 0.72
N PRO A 293 -1.90 -1.18 0.77
CA PRO A 293 -2.56 -0.80 2.02
C PRO A 293 -2.65 -1.92 3.07
N LEU A 294 -2.67 -3.19 2.66
CA LEU A 294 -2.64 -4.32 3.59
C LEU A 294 -1.39 -4.30 4.48
N VAL A 295 -0.26 -3.82 3.92
CA VAL A 295 1.05 -3.90 4.56
C VAL A 295 1.63 -2.56 4.99
N PHE A 296 0.89 -1.46 4.95
CA PHE A 296 1.35 -0.15 5.38
C PHE A 296 1.86 -0.19 6.83
N HIS A 297 1.01 -0.61 7.77
CA HIS A 297 1.35 -0.70 9.19
C HIS A 297 2.01 -2.04 9.51
N ARG A 298 3.35 -2.10 9.49
CA ARG A 298 4.14 -3.33 9.70
C ARG A 298 3.81 -4.08 11.01
N PRO A 299 3.61 -3.40 12.17
CA PRO A 299 3.18 -4.09 13.38
C PRO A 299 1.84 -4.82 13.24
N ARG A 300 0.92 -4.30 12.41
CA ARG A 300 -0.34 -4.99 12.10
C ARG A 300 -0.12 -6.25 11.28
N VAL A 301 0.80 -6.21 10.30
CA VAL A 301 1.17 -7.40 9.51
C VAL A 301 1.75 -8.48 10.41
N GLU A 302 2.68 -8.12 11.29
CA GLU A 302 3.26 -9.06 12.25
C GLU A 302 2.19 -9.61 13.21
N GLY A 303 1.32 -8.75 13.77
CA GLY A 303 0.28 -9.15 14.70
C GLY A 303 -0.83 -10.04 14.09
N LEU A 304 -1.18 -9.86 12.82
CA LEU A 304 -2.22 -10.66 12.16
C LEU A 304 -1.66 -11.92 11.47
N PHE A 305 -0.49 -11.81 10.84
CA PHE A 305 0.05 -12.84 9.95
C PHE A 305 1.35 -13.48 10.46
N GLY A 306 1.93 -13.01 11.58
CA GLY A 306 3.18 -13.53 12.12
C GLY A 306 4.43 -13.21 11.29
N VAL A 307 4.29 -12.39 10.26
CA VAL A 307 5.37 -12.12 9.30
C VAL A 307 6.05 -10.79 9.62
N ARG A 308 7.35 -10.83 9.88
CA ARG A 308 8.20 -9.64 9.98
C ARG A 308 8.61 -9.20 8.59
N TYR A 309 8.03 -8.09 8.14
CA TYR A 309 8.28 -7.58 6.82
C TYR A 309 9.10 -6.29 6.83
N ARG A 310 10.19 -6.28 6.06
CA ARG A 310 11.05 -5.10 5.89
C ARG A 310 11.42 -4.91 4.43
N LEU A 311 11.17 -3.71 3.91
CA LEU A 311 11.53 -3.36 2.54
C LEU A 311 13.05 -3.12 2.42
N GLY A 312 13.68 -3.81 1.45
CA GLY A 312 15.13 -3.79 1.25
C GLY A 312 15.68 -2.60 0.46
N ILE A 313 14.83 -1.80 -0.21
CA ILE A 313 15.31 -0.70 -1.09
C ILE A 313 16.13 0.37 -0.35
N TYR A 314 15.86 0.59 0.93
CA TYR A 314 16.58 1.53 1.79
C TYR A 314 17.70 0.88 2.60
N THR A 315 17.92 -0.42 2.41
CA THR A 315 18.94 -1.19 3.14
C THR A 315 20.14 -1.44 2.23
N PRO A 316 21.40 -1.13 2.66
CA PRO A 316 22.58 -1.48 1.90
C PRO A 316 22.61 -2.97 1.54
N ALA A 317 23.09 -3.33 0.35
CA ALA A 317 23.04 -4.68 -0.18
C ALA A 317 23.52 -5.78 0.80
N PRO A 318 24.66 -5.62 1.51
CA PRO A 318 25.16 -6.66 2.45
C PRO A 318 24.26 -6.87 3.69
N LYS A 319 23.34 -5.94 3.98
CA LYS A 319 22.44 -6.00 5.15
C LYS A 319 21.02 -6.41 4.79
N ARG A 320 20.75 -6.71 3.51
CA ARG A 320 19.44 -7.19 3.06
C ARG A 320 19.24 -8.64 3.44
N THR A 321 18.15 -8.95 4.09
CA THR A 321 17.80 -10.32 4.52
C THR A 321 16.83 -11.03 3.58
N ARG A 322 16.07 -10.27 2.78
CA ARG A 322 15.01 -10.78 1.91
C ARG A 322 14.99 -10.06 0.55
N GLY A 323 16.16 -9.76 -0.02
CA GLY A 323 16.30 -9.11 -1.32
C GLY A 323 16.08 -7.60 -1.32
N TYR A 324 15.88 -7.04 -2.52
CA TYR A 324 15.75 -5.59 -2.75
C TYR A 324 14.30 -5.12 -2.74
N TYR A 325 13.44 -5.78 -3.53
CA TYR A 325 12.03 -5.41 -3.71
C TYR A 325 11.13 -6.65 -3.53
N SER A 326 11.06 -7.14 -2.32
CA SER A 326 10.31 -8.35 -2.01
C SER A 326 8.82 -8.06 -1.87
N LEU A 327 8.00 -8.85 -2.57
CA LEU A 327 6.56 -8.91 -2.40
C LEU A 327 6.21 -10.00 -1.40
N LEU A 328 5.05 -9.84 -0.75
CA LEU A 328 4.45 -10.88 0.08
C LEU A 328 3.50 -11.72 -0.79
N PHE A 329 3.60 -13.03 -0.69
CA PHE A 329 2.66 -13.93 -1.35
C PHE A 329 1.57 -14.37 -0.39
N LEU A 330 0.36 -13.87 -0.64
CA LEU A 330 -0.85 -14.28 0.05
C LEU A 330 -1.39 -15.57 -0.56
N LEU A 331 -1.63 -16.58 0.30
CA LEU A 331 -2.31 -17.80 -0.07
C LEU A 331 -3.28 -18.20 1.05
N GLY A 332 -4.58 -18.13 0.74
CA GLY A 332 -5.62 -18.33 1.75
C GLY A 332 -5.61 -17.29 2.86
N GLU A 333 -5.38 -17.72 4.10
CA GLU A 333 -5.36 -16.86 5.29
C GLU A 333 -3.95 -16.44 5.71
N ARG A 334 -2.90 -16.75 4.95
CA ARG A 334 -1.51 -16.52 5.36
C ARG A 334 -0.69 -15.81 4.30
N LEU A 335 0.28 -15.06 4.73
CA LEU A 335 1.36 -14.59 3.89
C LEU A 335 2.39 -15.73 3.84
N ALA A 336 2.30 -16.58 2.81
CA ALA A 336 2.96 -17.86 2.76
C ALA A 336 4.42 -17.79 2.27
N ALA A 337 4.80 -16.70 1.59
CA ALA A 337 6.17 -16.50 1.13
C ALA A 337 6.49 -15.02 0.97
N GLN A 338 7.80 -14.72 0.88
CA GLN A 338 8.33 -13.47 0.35
C GLN A 338 9.09 -13.76 -0.93
N VAL A 339 8.97 -12.92 -1.95
CA VAL A 339 9.64 -13.13 -3.23
C VAL A 339 10.22 -11.83 -3.76
N ASP A 340 11.54 -11.79 -3.99
CA ASP A 340 12.24 -10.65 -4.60
C ASP A 340 12.20 -10.78 -6.13
N LEU A 341 11.58 -9.80 -6.78
CA LEU A 341 11.27 -9.82 -8.20
C LEU A 341 11.88 -8.60 -8.91
N LYS A 342 12.23 -8.78 -10.18
CA LYS A 342 12.62 -7.71 -11.08
C LYS A 342 12.07 -7.95 -12.49
N ALA A 343 11.39 -6.96 -13.07
CA ALA A 343 11.05 -6.97 -14.49
C ALA A 343 12.28 -6.56 -15.31
N ASP A 344 12.90 -7.51 -15.97
CA ASP A 344 13.96 -7.24 -16.94
C ASP A 344 13.34 -7.06 -18.34
N ARG A 345 13.01 -5.81 -18.64
CA ARG A 345 12.36 -5.46 -19.90
C ARG A 345 13.28 -5.56 -21.12
N THR A 346 14.61 -5.60 -20.90
CA THR A 346 15.59 -5.74 -21.98
C THR A 346 15.60 -7.17 -22.50
N SER A 347 15.54 -8.14 -21.62
CA SER A 347 15.46 -9.56 -21.96
C SER A 347 14.03 -10.12 -22.01
N GLY A 348 13.02 -9.30 -21.73
CA GLY A 348 11.62 -9.71 -21.78
C GLY A 348 11.20 -10.68 -20.66
N VAL A 349 11.93 -10.74 -19.52
CA VAL A 349 11.66 -11.74 -18.50
C VAL A 349 11.35 -11.16 -17.13
N LEU A 350 10.54 -11.88 -16.35
CA LEU A 350 10.35 -11.64 -14.93
C LEU A 350 11.39 -12.47 -14.16
N LEU A 351 12.36 -11.79 -13.56
CA LEU A 351 13.42 -12.43 -12.76
C LEU A 351 12.93 -12.67 -11.33
N VAL A 352 13.03 -13.92 -10.87
CA VAL A 352 12.93 -14.31 -9.46
C VAL A 352 14.35 -14.30 -8.87
N ARG A 353 14.64 -13.32 -8.03
CA ARG A 353 15.94 -13.06 -7.42
C ARG A 353 16.11 -13.74 -6.06
N GLY A 354 14.99 -14.19 -5.50
CA GLY A 354 14.94 -14.96 -4.27
C GLY A 354 13.51 -15.25 -3.86
N ALA A 355 13.30 -16.38 -3.18
CA ALA A 355 12.01 -16.76 -2.63
C ALA A 355 12.20 -17.42 -1.27
N TRP A 356 11.47 -16.95 -0.27
CA TRP A 356 11.55 -17.41 1.13
C TRP A 356 10.18 -17.87 1.61
N TRP A 357 10.15 -19.05 2.16
CA TRP A 357 8.94 -19.61 2.75
C TRP A 357 8.67 -18.98 4.13
N GLU A 358 7.43 -18.65 4.41
CA GLU A 358 6.98 -18.17 5.71
C GLU A 358 6.29 -19.32 6.45
N ASP A 359 6.89 -19.76 7.55
CA ASP A 359 6.45 -20.92 8.32
C ASP A 359 5.07 -20.68 8.93
N PRO A 360 4.07 -21.54 8.65
CA PRO A 360 2.74 -21.41 9.25
C PRO A 360 2.75 -21.56 10.80
N ALA A 361 3.79 -22.14 11.39
CA ALA A 361 3.96 -22.20 12.86
C ALA A 361 4.12 -20.81 13.49
N GLY A 362 4.55 -19.78 12.71
CA GLY A 362 4.59 -18.38 13.14
C GLY A 362 3.25 -17.67 13.15
N LEU A 363 2.16 -18.29 12.63
CA LEU A 363 0.84 -17.67 12.60
C LEU A 363 0.26 -17.49 14.01
N PRO A 364 -0.15 -16.25 14.40
CA PRO A 364 -0.86 -16.03 15.64
C PRO A 364 -2.15 -16.85 15.72
N GLY A 365 -2.35 -17.61 16.78
CA GLY A 365 -3.50 -18.51 16.99
C GLY A 365 -3.51 -19.75 16.08
N GLY A 366 -2.42 -20.04 15.39
CA GLY A 366 -2.19 -21.35 14.83
C GLY A 366 -2.02 -22.34 15.99
N THR A 367 -2.89 -23.34 16.07
CA THR A 367 -2.57 -24.52 16.88
C THR A 367 -1.35 -25.13 16.22
N ALA A 368 -0.23 -25.21 16.94
CA ALA A 368 0.84 -26.13 16.60
C ALA A 368 0.20 -27.53 16.53
N SER A 369 -0.20 -27.95 15.34
CA SER A 369 -0.70 -29.28 15.11
C SER A 369 0.45 -30.25 15.38
N GLY A 370 0.54 -30.73 16.65
CA GLY A 370 1.47 -31.79 16.99
C GLY A 370 2.54 -31.52 18.02
N ALA A 371 2.43 -30.49 18.88
CA ALA A 371 3.22 -30.46 20.12
C ALA A 371 2.44 -31.07 21.30
N GLY A 372 1.82 -32.22 21.08
CA GLY A 372 1.39 -33.11 22.13
C GLY A 372 2.59 -33.98 22.50
N SER A 373 3.02 -33.87 23.78
CA SER A 373 4.00 -34.73 24.40
C SER A 373 3.67 -36.22 24.16
N ARG A 374 4.34 -36.81 23.18
CA ARG A 374 4.65 -38.24 23.13
C ARG A 374 6.02 -38.34 22.45
N ALA A 375 7.02 -38.64 23.25
CA ALA A 375 8.23 -39.29 22.80
C ALA A 375 7.79 -40.58 22.09
N ASP A 376 8.45 -40.91 21.00
CA ASP A 376 8.26 -42.10 20.14
C ASP A 376 7.18 -42.00 19.03
N SER A 377 7.56 -41.27 17.96
CA SER A 377 7.14 -41.61 16.59
C SER A 377 8.19 -41.10 15.60
N PRO A 378 8.61 -41.88 14.61
CA PRO A 378 9.70 -41.52 13.71
C PRO A 378 9.31 -40.30 12.88
N GLY A 379 10.25 -39.33 12.76
CA GLY A 379 10.15 -37.99 12.17
C GLY A 379 9.67 -37.88 10.69
N GLY A 380 9.02 -38.91 10.16
CA GLY A 380 8.57 -38.96 8.77
C GLY A 380 7.29 -38.21 8.45
N THR A 381 6.35 -38.12 9.39
CA THR A 381 5.00 -37.60 9.09
C THR A 381 4.95 -36.07 9.10
N VAL A 382 5.65 -35.43 10.04
CA VAL A 382 5.74 -33.95 10.14
C VAL A 382 6.57 -33.41 8.99
N ALA A 383 7.68 -34.08 8.65
CA ALA A 383 8.53 -33.70 7.53
C ALA A 383 7.79 -33.84 6.18
N ARG A 384 6.99 -34.89 5.98
CA ARG A 384 6.15 -35.06 4.77
C ARG A 384 5.05 -34.01 4.68
N GLY A 385 4.41 -33.64 5.78
CA GLY A 385 3.41 -32.57 5.80
C GLY A 385 4.00 -31.21 5.43
N ARG A 386 5.18 -30.89 5.97
CA ARG A 386 5.90 -29.67 5.61
C ARG A 386 6.31 -29.64 4.13
N ALA A 387 6.84 -30.71 3.61
CA ALA A 387 7.24 -30.79 2.21
C ALA A 387 6.06 -30.64 1.25
N ALA A 388 4.91 -31.25 1.57
CA ALA A 388 3.68 -31.09 0.80
C ALA A 388 3.16 -29.63 0.81
N ASP A 389 3.22 -28.94 1.95
CA ASP A 389 2.83 -27.54 2.07
C ASP A 389 3.78 -26.62 1.29
N VAL A 390 5.09 -26.82 1.38
CA VAL A 390 6.10 -26.07 0.61
C VAL A 390 5.88 -26.26 -0.89
N GLY A 391 5.66 -27.51 -1.35
CA GLY A 391 5.38 -27.80 -2.75
C GLY A 391 4.08 -27.15 -3.26
N HIS A 392 3.04 -27.15 -2.44
CA HIS A 392 1.78 -26.44 -2.76
C HIS A 392 1.99 -24.94 -2.88
N VAL A 393 2.67 -24.31 -1.91
CA VAL A 393 2.97 -22.87 -1.95
C VAL A 393 3.81 -22.51 -3.16
N ALA A 394 4.84 -23.31 -3.48
CA ALA A 394 5.67 -23.09 -4.66
C ALA A 394 4.87 -23.19 -5.97
N GLY A 395 3.98 -24.17 -6.09
CA GLY A 395 3.10 -24.33 -7.25
C GLY A 395 2.14 -23.15 -7.46
N GLU A 396 1.47 -22.71 -6.39
CA GLU A 396 0.57 -21.57 -6.43
C GLU A 396 1.32 -20.24 -6.67
N LEU A 397 2.53 -20.10 -6.12
CA LEU A 397 3.39 -18.95 -6.39
C LEU A 397 3.85 -18.94 -7.85
N ALA A 398 4.27 -20.07 -8.41
CA ALA A 398 4.66 -20.17 -9.81
C ALA A 398 3.53 -19.78 -10.75
N ALA A 399 2.30 -20.23 -10.47
CA ALA A 399 1.11 -19.84 -11.23
C ALA A 399 0.84 -18.33 -11.15
N GLU A 400 0.99 -17.72 -9.96
CA GLU A 400 0.82 -16.28 -9.77
C GLU A 400 1.93 -15.47 -10.46
N LEU A 401 3.16 -15.97 -10.51
CA LEU A 401 4.28 -15.34 -11.21
C LEU A 401 4.05 -15.33 -12.73
N ASN A 402 3.51 -16.38 -13.31
CA ASN A 402 3.15 -16.43 -14.73
C ASN A 402 2.03 -15.42 -15.06
N GLU A 403 0.99 -15.30 -14.21
CA GLU A 403 -0.04 -14.28 -14.38
C GLU A 403 0.54 -12.85 -14.29
N LEU A 404 1.47 -12.62 -13.36
CA LEU A 404 2.16 -11.33 -13.19
C LEU A 404 3.02 -11.02 -14.41
N SER A 405 3.81 -11.99 -14.91
CA SER A 405 4.65 -11.85 -16.11
C SER A 405 3.82 -11.43 -17.32
N ALA A 406 2.71 -12.12 -17.57
CA ALA A 406 1.78 -11.80 -18.64
C ALA A 406 1.19 -10.37 -18.50
N TRP A 407 0.81 -9.96 -17.29
CA TRP A 407 0.31 -8.59 -17.05
C TRP A 407 1.38 -7.52 -17.29
N LEU A 408 2.65 -7.83 -16.99
CA LEU A 408 3.78 -6.93 -17.21
C LEU A 408 4.25 -6.91 -18.68
N ALA A 409 3.60 -7.69 -19.56
CA ALA A 409 4.01 -7.91 -20.95
C ALA A 409 5.46 -8.43 -21.06
N LEU A 410 5.78 -9.43 -20.23
CA LEU A 410 7.04 -10.17 -20.24
C LEU A 410 6.77 -11.59 -20.74
N ASP A 411 7.72 -12.14 -21.47
CA ASP A 411 7.56 -13.41 -22.21
C ASP A 411 7.69 -14.64 -21.29
N ASP A 412 8.49 -14.53 -20.21
CA ASP A 412 8.80 -15.68 -19.35
C ASP A 412 9.08 -15.29 -17.90
N VAL A 413 9.12 -16.29 -17.02
CA VAL A 413 9.54 -16.19 -15.62
C VAL A 413 10.81 -17.02 -15.43
N VAL A 414 11.89 -16.36 -15.03
CA VAL A 414 13.20 -17.00 -14.88
C VAL A 414 13.69 -16.84 -13.44
N VAL A 415 14.11 -17.94 -12.84
CA VAL A 415 14.83 -17.91 -11.56
C VAL A 415 16.29 -17.56 -11.85
N GLU A 416 16.76 -16.43 -11.30
CA GLU A 416 18.13 -15.94 -11.51
C GLU A 416 19.15 -16.96 -10.99
N PRO A 417 20.25 -17.26 -11.73
CA PRO A 417 21.32 -18.11 -11.20
C PRO A 417 21.88 -17.53 -9.88
N GLY A 418 21.91 -18.37 -8.84
CA GLY A 418 22.32 -17.92 -7.50
C GLY A 418 21.25 -17.18 -6.72
N ALA A 419 20.00 -17.19 -7.16
CA ALA A 419 18.85 -16.64 -6.42
C ALA A 419 18.79 -17.21 -4.99
N ASP A 420 18.55 -16.32 -4.01
CA ASP A 420 18.55 -16.64 -2.58
C ASP A 420 17.20 -17.20 -2.10
N GLY A 421 17.20 -17.79 -0.92
CA GLY A 421 15.97 -18.22 -0.22
C GLY A 421 15.68 -19.72 -0.32
N ASP A 422 15.04 -20.21 0.74
CA ASP A 422 14.76 -21.63 0.98
C ASP A 422 13.61 -22.19 0.11
N LEU A 423 12.78 -21.33 -0.50
CA LEU A 423 11.70 -21.71 -1.42
C LEU A 423 12.12 -21.64 -2.90
N THR A 424 13.26 -21.05 -3.21
CA THR A 424 13.68 -20.73 -4.60
C THR A 424 13.77 -21.97 -5.49
N ARG A 425 14.32 -23.08 -4.95
CA ARG A 425 14.46 -24.34 -5.70
C ARG A 425 13.11 -24.96 -6.06
N ASP A 426 12.16 -24.92 -5.13
CA ASP A 426 10.80 -25.45 -5.33
C ASP A 426 10.01 -24.62 -6.33
N VAL A 427 10.16 -23.27 -6.28
CA VAL A 427 9.57 -22.36 -7.28
C VAL A 427 10.15 -22.62 -8.67
N ALA A 428 11.48 -22.80 -8.79
CA ALA A 428 12.12 -23.14 -10.07
C ALA A 428 11.61 -24.46 -10.64
N TRP A 429 11.41 -25.47 -9.80
CA TRP A 429 10.83 -26.75 -10.21
C TRP A 429 9.37 -26.60 -10.66
N ALA A 430 8.56 -25.86 -9.90
CA ALA A 430 7.15 -25.62 -10.21
C ALA A 430 6.99 -24.85 -11.53
N LEU A 431 7.83 -23.86 -11.81
CA LEU A 431 7.82 -23.12 -13.08
C LEU A 431 8.11 -24.04 -14.27
N ARG A 432 9.17 -24.87 -14.20
CA ARG A 432 9.47 -25.85 -15.28
C ARG A 432 8.30 -26.78 -15.54
N LYS A 433 7.67 -27.31 -14.49
CA LYS A 433 6.49 -28.18 -14.62
C LYS A 433 5.31 -27.49 -15.33
N LEU A 434 5.10 -26.20 -15.11
CA LEU A 434 4.07 -25.43 -15.80
C LEU A 434 4.41 -25.18 -17.28
N GLN A 435 5.69 -25.16 -17.63
CA GLN A 435 6.19 -24.99 -19.00
C GLN A 435 6.26 -26.32 -19.77
N GLY A 436 5.92 -27.45 -19.14
CA GLY A 436 5.90 -28.77 -19.79
C GLY A 436 7.24 -29.53 -19.80
N PHE A 437 8.15 -29.14 -18.91
CA PHE A 437 9.46 -29.81 -18.70
C PHE A 437 9.46 -30.67 -17.44
#